data_77fc55b53280e19aa3c6910247ed4fdc
#
_entry.id   77fc55b53280e19aa3c6910247ed4fdc
#
_cell.length_a   1.000
_cell.length_b   1.000
_cell.length_c   1.000
_cell.angle_alpha   90.00
_cell.angle_beta   90.00
_cell.angle_gamma   90.00
#
_symmetry.space_group_name_H-M   'P 1'
#
loop_
_entity.id
_entity.type
_entity.pdbx_description
1 polymer ?
#
loop_
_entity_poly.entity_id
_entity_poly.type
_entity_poly.pdbx_seq_one_letter_code
_entity_poly.pdbx_strand_id
1 'polypeptide(L)'
;VIGRESELRQVVDILLRRRQNNPILVGEAGVGKTAVVEALARRLVSNEVPPLLQGARLLSLDLGRMQAGASLRGEFESRLKSLIDAIGQSPHPVVLFCDEAHTLVGAGGQAGTGDAVNLLKPLLARGALRMIAATTWSEYKQFIEPDSALTRRFQRVFIGEPDEATAVDMLRAIAPWFARHHNVTIRDAALSAAVRLSLRNLPARQLPDKAISLLDTACARVALSQHAQPQAMEQNAARLNVLKTEHQYLLREAELGAAVSERLLEVEKHIQCVERELSELAQRNEYERELVSALLAQDGEPAARLRELESIQ
;
A
#
# COMPACT_ATOMS: atom_id res chain seq x y z
N VAL A 1 3.05 -14.76 6.42
CA VAL A 1 2.36 -13.54 6.90
C VAL A 1 2.40 -13.60 8.41
N ILE A 2 3.07 -12.66 9.02
CA ILE A 2 3.24 -12.58 10.47
C ILE A 2 1.90 -12.17 11.12
N GLY A 3 1.53 -12.83 12.23
CA GLY A 3 0.36 -12.48 13.03
C GLY A 3 -1.00 -12.87 12.46
N ARG A 4 -1.03 -13.80 11.49
CA ARG A 4 -2.26 -14.34 10.88
C ARG A 4 -2.25 -15.86 10.73
N GLU A 5 -1.41 -16.53 11.51
CA GLU A 5 -1.22 -17.97 11.42
C GLU A 5 -2.46 -18.76 11.86
N SER A 6 -3.21 -18.23 12.84
CA SER A 6 -4.45 -18.85 13.32
C SER A 6 -5.56 -18.78 12.28
N GLU A 7 -5.74 -17.62 11.65
CA GLU A 7 -6.75 -17.41 10.62
C GLU A 7 -6.40 -18.21 9.36
N LEU A 8 -5.13 -18.25 8.97
CA LEU A 8 -4.68 -19.06 7.85
C LEU A 8 -4.92 -20.55 8.12
N ARG A 9 -4.68 -21.03 9.34
CA ARG A 9 -4.98 -22.42 9.73
C ARG A 9 -6.48 -22.70 9.63
N GLN A 10 -7.33 -21.79 10.12
CA GLN A 10 -8.79 -21.92 10.00
C GLN A 10 -9.24 -22.00 8.53
N VAL A 11 -8.65 -21.17 7.64
CA VAL A 11 -8.94 -21.21 6.19
C VAL A 11 -8.60 -22.59 5.62
N VAL A 12 -7.42 -23.13 5.94
CA VAL A 12 -7.00 -24.46 5.48
C VAL A 12 -7.94 -25.54 6.02
N ASP A 13 -8.28 -25.51 7.31
CA ASP A 13 -9.18 -26.46 7.94
C ASP A 13 -10.58 -26.46 7.30
N ILE A 14 -11.10 -25.28 6.95
CA ILE A 14 -12.39 -25.16 6.27
C ILE A 14 -12.30 -25.74 4.86
N LEU A 15 -11.26 -25.45 4.09
CA LEU A 15 -11.07 -25.97 2.73
C LEU A 15 -10.99 -27.52 2.67
N LEU A 16 -10.61 -28.16 3.76
CA LEU A 16 -10.53 -29.62 3.87
C LEU A 16 -11.87 -30.29 4.21
N ARG A 17 -12.88 -29.53 4.62
CA ARG A 17 -14.19 -30.09 4.99
C ARG A 17 -14.93 -30.66 3.78
N ARG A 18 -15.81 -31.62 4.03
CA ARG A 18 -16.73 -32.15 2.99
C ARG A 18 -17.91 -31.24 2.72
N ARG A 19 -18.34 -30.49 3.73
CA ARG A 19 -19.46 -29.53 3.66
C ARG A 19 -19.01 -28.23 4.28
N GLN A 20 -19.57 -27.10 3.86
CA GLN A 20 -19.16 -25.76 4.29
C GLN A 20 -17.64 -25.60 4.14
N ASN A 21 -17.15 -25.98 2.98
CA ASN A 21 -15.72 -25.99 2.63
C ASN A 21 -15.25 -24.67 1.97
N ASN A 22 -16.08 -23.64 2.04
CA ASN A 22 -15.75 -22.33 1.48
C ASN A 22 -15.57 -21.32 2.63
N PRO A 23 -14.36 -20.90 2.95
CA PRO A 23 -14.14 -19.83 3.92
C PRO A 23 -14.58 -18.49 3.37
N ILE A 24 -15.22 -17.65 4.21
CA ILE A 24 -15.44 -16.26 3.96
C ILE A 24 -14.73 -15.42 5.00
N LEU A 25 -13.75 -14.62 4.54
CA LEU A 25 -12.96 -13.72 5.37
C LEU A 25 -13.77 -12.45 5.61
N VAL A 26 -14.10 -12.19 6.86
CA VAL A 26 -14.93 -11.04 7.25
C VAL A 26 -14.12 -10.15 8.18
N GLY A 27 -13.98 -8.89 7.83
CA GLY A 27 -13.24 -7.89 8.63
C GLY A 27 -13.25 -6.54 7.94
N GLU A 28 -12.91 -5.49 8.67
CA GLU A 28 -12.88 -4.14 8.13
C GLU A 28 -11.86 -3.97 6.99
N ALA A 29 -12.00 -2.90 6.21
CA ALA A 29 -11.03 -2.57 5.17
C ALA A 29 -9.66 -2.29 5.80
N GLY A 30 -8.59 -2.82 5.20
CA GLY A 30 -7.22 -2.59 5.66
C GLY A 30 -6.70 -3.54 6.76
N VAL A 31 -7.53 -4.50 7.26
CA VAL A 31 -7.06 -5.47 8.27
C VAL A 31 -6.19 -6.62 7.71
N GLY A 32 -6.06 -6.71 6.38
CA GLY A 32 -5.20 -7.70 5.73
C GLY A 32 -5.89 -9.00 5.32
N LYS A 33 -7.18 -8.98 4.95
CA LYS A 33 -7.92 -10.15 4.42
C LYS A 33 -7.21 -10.78 3.22
N THR A 34 -6.84 -9.98 2.25
CA THR A 34 -6.15 -10.43 1.02
C THR A 34 -4.77 -11.02 1.34
N ALA A 35 -4.07 -10.47 2.34
CA ALA A 35 -2.77 -10.97 2.79
C ALA A 35 -2.84 -12.41 3.33
N VAL A 36 -3.94 -12.80 3.99
CA VAL A 36 -4.17 -14.19 4.43
C VAL A 36 -4.28 -15.13 3.23
N VAL A 37 -4.94 -14.69 2.16
CA VAL A 37 -5.09 -15.47 0.92
C VAL A 37 -3.76 -15.60 0.16
N GLU A 38 -2.98 -14.51 0.12
CA GLU A 38 -1.62 -14.53 -0.44
C GLU A 38 -0.69 -15.46 0.35
N ALA A 39 -0.83 -15.50 1.69
CA ALA A 39 -0.08 -16.44 2.52
C ALA A 39 -0.44 -17.91 2.19
N LEU A 40 -1.73 -18.19 1.96
CA LEU A 40 -2.14 -19.51 1.48
C LEU A 40 -1.53 -19.83 0.12
N ALA A 41 -1.54 -18.88 -0.82
CA ALA A 41 -0.92 -19.07 -2.13
C ALA A 41 0.56 -19.44 -2.02
N ARG A 42 1.31 -18.78 -1.15
CA ARG A 42 2.73 -19.10 -0.90
C ARG A 42 2.88 -20.52 -0.35
N ARG A 43 2.07 -20.93 0.63
CA ARG A 43 2.10 -22.29 1.18
C ARG A 43 1.71 -23.36 0.15
N LEU A 44 0.79 -23.05 -0.76
CA LEU A 44 0.45 -23.95 -1.87
C LEU A 44 1.65 -24.17 -2.80
N VAL A 45 2.37 -23.10 -3.13
CA VAL A 45 3.58 -23.16 -3.98
C VAL A 45 4.72 -23.92 -3.26
N SER A 46 4.93 -23.69 -1.96
CA SER A 46 5.96 -24.37 -1.16
C SER A 46 5.57 -25.80 -0.78
N ASN A 47 4.37 -26.29 -1.16
CA ASN A 47 3.81 -27.58 -0.72
C ASN A 47 3.69 -27.74 0.82
N GLU A 48 3.63 -26.62 1.55
CA GLU A 48 3.42 -26.57 3.02
C GLU A 48 1.93 -26.63 3.38
N VAL A 49 1.20 -27.50 2.71
CA VAL A 49 -0.25 -27.70 2.85
C VAL A 49 -0.57 -29.18 2.98
N PRO A 50 -1.72 -29.54 3.58
CA PRO A 50 -2.15 -30.93 3.66
C PRO A 50 -2.28 -31.61 2.29
N PRO A 51 -2.14 -32.95 2.19
CA PRO A 51 -2.10 -33.68 0.93
C PRO A 51 -3.27 -33.38 -0.02
N LEU A 52 -4.47 -33.10 0.52
CA LEU A 52 -5.65 -32.78 -0.28
C LEU A 52 -5.59 -31.42 -1.01
N LEU A 53 -4.67 -30.54 -0.60
CA LEU A 53 -4.44 -29.24 -1.22
C LEU A 53 -3.11 -29.16 -1.98
N GLN A 54 -2.30 -30.22 -1.97
CA GLN A 54 -1.06 -30.25 -2.73
C GLN A 54 -1.36 -30.18 -4.22
N GLY A 55 -0.60 -29.34 -4.94
CA GLY A 55 -0.82 -29.07 -6.37
C GLY A 55 -2.07 -28.25 -6.67
N ALA A 56 -2.81 -27.78 -5.66
CA ALA A 56 -3.96 -26.91 -5.88
C ALA A 56 -3.52 -25.55 -6.44
N ARG A 57 -4.33 -25.02 -7.35
CA ARG A 57 -4.15 -23.68 -7.92
C ARG A 57 -5.12 -22.69 -7.26
N LEU A 58 -4.60 -21.58 -6.79
CA LEU A 58 -5.40 -20.47 -6.30
C LEU A 58 -5.56 -19.44 -7.42
N LEU A 59 -6.79 -19.17 -7.82
CA LEU A 59 -7.12 -18.25 -8.92
C LEU A 59 -8.00 -17.12 -8.39
N SER A 60 -7.65 -15.87 -8.71
CA SER A 60 -8.48 -14.71 -8.38
C SER A 60 -9.62 -14.59 -9.40
N LEU A 61 -10.85 -14.47 -8.91
CA LEU A 61 -12.05 -14.22 -9.69
C LEU A 61 -12.37 -12.73 -9.66
N ASP A 62 -12.09 -12.05 -10.76
CA ASP A 62 -12.43 -10.64 -10.97
C ASP A 62 -13.76 -10.53 -11.73
N LEU A 63 -14.82 -10.29 -10.99
CA LEU A 63 -16.17 -10.15 -11.56
C LEU A 63 -16.32 -8.88 -12.40
N GLY A 64 -15.63 -7.81 -12.04
CA GLY A 64 -15.65 -6.56 -12.79
C GLY A 64 -15.09 -6.74 -14.19
N ARG A 65 -13.96 -7.45 -14.33
CA ARG A 65 -13.39 -7.80 -15.64
C ARG A 65 -14.29 -8.75 -16.45
N MET A 66 -14.98 -9.67 -15.78
CA MET A 66 -15.89 -10.58 -16.47
C MET A 66 -17.15 -9.86 -16.98
N GLN A 67 -17.58 -8.80 -16.33
CA GLN A 67 -18.69 -7.94 -16.74
C GLN A 67 -18.25 -6.92 -17.80
N ALA A 68 -17.01 -6.47 -17.78
CA ALA A 68 -16.47 -5.53 -18.75
C ALA A 68 -16.52 -6.14 -20.16
N GLY A 69 -17.21 -5.44 -21.08
CA GLY A 69 -17.40 -5.89 -22.46
C GLY A 69 -18.49 -6.93 -22.67
N ALA A 70 -19.25 -7.30 -21.65
CA ALA A 70 -20.47 -8.09 -21.82
C ALA A 70 -21.62 -7.15 -22.17
N SER A 71 -21.80 -6.87 -23.47
CA SER A 71 -22.85 -5.96 -23.96
C SER A 71 -24.26 -6.57 -23.90
N LEU A 72 -24.36 -7.89 -23.86
CA LEU A 72 -25.61 -8.64 -23.86
C LEU A 72 -25.77 -9.44 -22.57
N ARG A 73 -27.01 -9.44 -22.07
CA ARG A 73 -27.45 -10.17 -20.89
C ARG A 73 -27.21 -11.65 -21.07
N GLY A 74 -26.45 -12.37 -20.88
CA GLY A 74 -26.14 -13.78 -21.12
C GLY A 74 -24.66 -14.03 -21.48
N GLU A 75 -23.94 -13.01 -21.90
CA GLU A 75 -22.52 -13.16 -22.20
C GLU A 75 -21.70 -13.36 -20.92
N PHE A 76 -22.00 -12.62 -19.86
CA PHE A 76 -21.43 -12.81 -18.53
C PHE A 76 -21.72 -14.21 -17.97
N GLU A 77 -22.99 -14.65 -18.05
CA GLU A 77 -23.39 -16.00 -17.63
C GLU A 77 -22.65 -17.08 -18.39
N SER A 78 -22.55 -16.93 -19.71
CA SER A 78 -21.80 -17.85 -20.59
C SER A 78 -20.32 -17.92 -20.21
N ARG A 79 -19.68 -16.77 -19.96
CA ARG A 79 -18.26 -16.70 -19.53
C ARG A 79 -18.06 -17.39 -18.18
N LEU A 80 -18.95 -17.12 -17.21
CA LEU A 80 -18.90 -17.73 -15.88
C LEU A 80 -19.09 -19.25 -15.96
N LYS A 81 -20.04 -19.72 -16.78
CA LYS A 81 -20.29 -21.15 -17.02
C LYS A 81 -19.07 -21.82 -17.66
N SER A 82 -18.48 -21.20 -18.68
CA SER A 82 -17.25 -21.71 -19.32
C SER A 82 -16.08 -21.80 -18.33
N LEU A 83 -15.91 -20.82 -17.44
CA LEU A 83 -14.91 -20.85 -16.40
C LEU A 83 -15.15 -22.04 -15.42
N ILE A 84 -16.38 -22.24 -15.01
CA ILE A 84 -16.76 -23.36 -14.13
C ILE A 84 -16.49 -24.70 -14.79
N ASP A 85 -16.88 -24.87 -16.05
CA ASP A 85 -16.64 -26.10 -16.81
C ASP A 85 -15.13 -26.37 -16.95
N ALA A 86 -14.34 -25.34 -17.21
CA ALA A 86 -12.89 -25.44 -17.27
C ALA A 86 -12.26 -25.84 -15.91
N ILE A 87 -12.78 -25.31 -14.80
CA ILE A 87 -12.36 -25.70 -13.44
C ILE A 87 -12.70 -27.18 -13.18
N GLY A 88 -13.90 -27.61 -13.57
CA GLY A 88 -14.34 -29.00 -13.40
C GLY A 88 -13.52 -30.02 -14.22
N GLN A 89 -12.93 -29.58 -15.33
CA GLN A 89 -12.02 -30.40 -16.18
C GLN A 89 -10.55 -30.27 -15.80
N SER A 90 -10.21 -29.42 -14.82
CA SER A 90 -8.82 -29.22 -14.43
C SER A 90 -8.23 -30.49 -13.78
N PRO A 91 -7.03 -30.94 -14.19
CA PRO A 91 -6.35 -32.07 -13.54
C PRO A 91 -5.86 -31.75 -12.13
N HIS A 92 -5.81 -30.47 -11.78
CA HIS A 92 -5.39 -29.99 -10.45
C HIS A 92 -6.58 -29.44 -9.70
N PRO A 93 -6.65 -29.60 -8.36
CA PRO A 93 -7.64 -28.90 -7.56
C PRO A 93 -7.54 -27.39 -7.76
N VAL A 94 -8.69 -26.73 -7.91
CA VAL A 94 -8.73 -25.27 -8.07
C VAL A 94 -9.50 -24.67 -6.90
N VAL A 95 -8.92 -23.62 -6.32
CA VAL A 95 -9.55 -22.78 -5.31
C VAL A 95 -9.73 -21.38 -5.91
N LEU A 96 -10.95 -20.90 -5.98
CA LEU A 96 -11.22 -19.52 -6.43
C LEU A 96 -11.11 -18.56 -5.25
N PHE A 97 -10.50 -17.44 -5.46
CA PHE A 97 -10.55 -16.30 -4.55
C PHE A 97 -11.41 -15.20 -5.14
N CYS A 98 -12.44 -14.79 -4.41
CA CYS A 98 -13.29 -13.67 -4.74
C CYS A 98 -13.13 -12.60 -3.66
N ASP A 99 -12.39 -11.54 -4.00
CA ASP A 99 -12.38 -10.32 -3.19
C ASP A 99 -13.70 -9.57 -3.42
N GLU A 100 -14.13 -8.79 -2.43
CA GLU A 100 -15.41 -8.08 -2.49
C GLU A 100 -16.60 -9.00 -2.81
N ALA A 101 -16.76 -10.09 -2.02
CA ALA A 101 -17.77 -11.11 -2.24
C ALA A 101 -19.23 -10.58 -2.28
N HIS A 102 -19.48 -9.37 -1.77
CA HIS A 102 -20.75 -8.68 -1.87
C HIS A 102 -21.15 -8.40 -3.33
N THR A 103 -20.18 -8.26 -4.23
CA THR A 103 -20.42 -8.08 -5.66
C THR A 103 -21.08 -9.30 -6.31
N LEU A 104 -20.91 -10.49 -5.75
CA LEU A 104 -21.61 -11.71 -6.18
C LEU A 104 -23.13 -11.61 -5.98
N VAL A 105 -23.59 -10.87 -4.97
CA VAL A 105 -24.99 -10.81 -4.56
C VAL A 105 -25.75 -9.62 -5.18
N GLY A 106 -25.07 -8.83 -6.05
CA GLY A 106 -25.74 -7.75 -6.76
C GLY A 106 -25.86 -6.44 -5.99
N ALA A 107 -24.90 -6.11 -5.16
CA ALA A 107 -24.83 -4.87 -4.36
C ALA A 107 -24.82 -3.57 -5.18
N GLY A 108 -24.81 -3.63 -6.48
CA GLY A 108 -24.69 -2.46 -7.37
C GLY A 108 -25.95 -2.06 -8.14
N GLY A 109 -27.13 -2.58 -7.86
CA GLY A 109 -28.38 -2.10 -8.51
C GLY A 109 -28.42 -2.22 -10.04
N GLN A 110 -27.43 -2.82 -10.67
CA GLN A 110 -27.44 -3.09 -12.11
C GLN A 110 -27.99 -4.51 -12.39
N ALA A 111 -28.93 -4.59 -13.30
CA ALA A 111 -29.50 -5.84 -13.78
C ALA A 111 -28.37 -6.72 -14.38
N GLY A 112 -28.05 -7.86 -13.72
CA GLY A 112 -27.04 -8.80 -14.18
C GLY A 112 -26.23 -9.47 -13.08
N THR A 113 -26.00 -8.83 -11.91
CA THR A 113 -25.17 -9.41 -10.83
C THR A 113 -25.91 -10.45 -9.97
N GLY A 114 -27.24 -10.40 -9.90
CA GLY A 114 -28.05 -11.43 -9.22
C GLY A 114 -27.93 -12.83 -9.86
N ASP A 115 -27.56 -12.88 -11.10
CA ASP A 115 -27.46 -14.13 -11.86
C ASP A 115 -26.17 -14.93 -11.54
N ALA A 116 -25.08 -14.24 -11.18
CA ALA A 116 -23.81 -14.90 -10.80
C ALA A 116 -23.97 -15.81 -9.57
N VAL A 117 -24.64 -15.32 -8.54
CA VAL A 117 -24.92 -16.11 -7.33
C VAL A 117 -25.76 -17.34 -7.64
N ASN A 118 -26.77 -17.18 -8.50
CA ASN A 118 -27.67 -18.28 -8.86
C ASN A 118 -26.94 -19.39 -9.63
N LEU A 119 -25.94 -19.05 -10.43
CA LEU A 119 -25.08 -20.02 -11.11
C LEU A 119 -24.09 -20.73 -10.15
N LEU A 120 -23.57 -19.99 -9.17
CA LEU A 120 -22.59 -20.52 -8.22
C LEU A 120 -23.23 -21.37 -7.11
N LYS A 121 -24.44 -21.02 -6.64
CA LYS A 121 -25.14 -21.74 -5.56
C LYS A 121 -25.21 -23.26 -5.75
N PRO A 122 -25.59 -23.80 -6.92
CA PRO A 122 -25.65 -25.25 -7.13
C PRO A 122 -24.27 -25.92 -7.04
N LEU A 123 -23.22 -25.25 -7.46
CA LEU A 123 -21.86 -25.76 -7.49
C LEU A 123 -21.21 -25.76 -6.10
N LEU A 124 -21.40 -24.68 -5.37
CA LEU A 124 -21.04 -24.60 -3.96
C LEU A 124 -21.81 -25.65 -3.13
N ALA A 125 -23.06 -25.92 -3.52
CA ALA A 125 -23.90 -26.92 -2.87
C ALA A 125 -23.38 -28.33 -3.03
N ARG A 126 -22.88 -28.68 -4.20
CA ARG A 126 -22.33 -30.01 -4.52
C ARG A 126 -20.90 -30.20 -4.05
N GLY A 127 -20.24 -29.13 -3.57
CA GLY A 127 -18.82 -29.14 -3.23
C GLY A 127 -17.89 -29.29 -4.45
N ALA A 128 -18.45 -29.06 -5.65
CA ALA A 128 -17.70 -29.12 -6.90
C ALA A 128 -16.76 -27.91 -7.09
N LEU A 129 -17.05 -26.81 -6.40
CA LEU A 129 -16.26 -25.60 -6.42
C LEU A 129 -15.80 -25.27 -4.99
N ARG A 130 -14.50 -25.00 -4.84
CA ARG A 130 -13.92 -24.43 -3.62
C ARG A 130 -13.66 -22.96 -3.83
N MET A 131 -14.15 -22.14 -2.92
CA MET A 131 -14.03 -20.69 -3.00
C MET A 131 -13.63 -20.10 -1.65
N ILE A 132 -12.70 -19.16 -1.69
CA ILE A 132 -12.41 -18.24 -0.61
C ILE A 132 -13.04 -16.92 -0.98
N ALA A 133 -13.85 -16.36 -0.12
CA ALA A 133 -14.49 -15.08 -0.30
C ALA A 133 -13.92 -14.08 0.72
N ALA A 134 -13.88 -12.79 0.38
CA ALA A 134 -13.52 -11.73 1.32
C ALA A 134 -14.56 -10.60 1.23
N THR A 135 -14.90 -10.01 2.38
CA THR A 135 -15.88 -8.91 2.46
C THR A 135 -15.69 -8.13 3.76
N THR A 136 -16.28 -6.95 3.87
CA THR A 136 -16.37 -6.22 5.14
C THR A 136 -17.48 -6.77 6.03
N TRP A 137 -17.48 -6.40 7.31
CA TRP A 137 -18.52 -6.84 8.24
C TRP A 137 -19.91 -6.29 7.87
N SER A 138 -19.96 -5.03 7.45
CA SER A 138 -21.21 -4.37 7.01
C SER A 138 -21.79 -5.03 5.77
N GLU A 139 -20.96 -5.30 4.77
CA GLU A 139 -21.36 -5.97 3.52
C GLU A 139 -21.80 -7.42 3.77
N TYR A 140 -21.08 -8.15 4.66
CA TYR A 140 -21.45 -9.49 5.06
C TYR A 140 -22.91 -9.52 5.60
N LYS A 141 -23.21 -8.63 6.56
CA LYS A 141 -24.54 -8.53 7.14
C LYS A 141 -25.62 -8.13 6.14
N GLN A 142 -25.28 -7.23 5.24
CA GLN A 142 -26.25 -6.69 4.27
C GLN A 142 -26.54 -7.66 3.13
N PHE A 143 -25.54 -8.37 2.63
CA PHE A 143 -25.65 -9.11 1.37
C PHE A 143 -25.51 -10.63 1.52
N ILE A 144 -24.73 -11.13 2.45
CA ILE A 144 -24.44 -12.57 2.59
C ILE A 144 -25.33 -13.20 3.67
N GLU A 145 -25.40 -12.60 4.84
CA GLU A 145 -26.14 -13.13 5.99
C GLU A 145 -27.63 -13.37 5.72
N PRO A 146 -28.35 -12.49 4.98
CA PRO A 146 -29.76 -12.71 4.66
C PRO A 146 -30.00 -13.88 3.71
N ASP A 147 -28.99 -14.28 2.92
CA ASP A 147 -29.12 -15.40 1.99
C ASP A 147 -28.77 -16.74 2.67
N SER A 148 -29.81 -17.47 3.08
CA SER A 148 -29.66 -18.75 3.77
C SER A 148 -28.95 -19.84 2.94
N ALA A 149 -28.94 -19.72 1.61
CA ALA A 149 -28.24 -20.66 0.74
C ALA A 149 -26.73 -20.39 0.75
N LEU A 150 -26.29 -19.15 0.83
CA LEU A 150 -24.88 -18.76 0.97
C LEU A 150 -24.36 -19.04 2.37
N THR A 151 -25.08 -18.66 3.42
CA THR A 151 -24.64 -18.87 4.82
C THR A 151 -24.46 -20.34 5.16
N ARG A 152 -25.22 -21.26 4.52
CA ARG A 152 -25.02 -22.70 4.67
C ARG A 152 -23.83 -23.25 3.90
N ARG A 153 -23.19 -22.47 3.05
CA ARG A 153 -22.07 -22.90 2.18
C ARG A 153 -20.74 -22.24 2.56
N PHE A 154 -20.82 -21.06 3.11
CA PHE A 154 -19.64 -20.34 3.58
C PHE A 154 -19.48 -20.50 5.09
N GLN A 155 -18.22 -20.72 5.51
CA GLN A 155 -17.84 -20.68 6.90
C GLN A 155 -17.07 -19.39 7.18
N ARG A 156 -17.58 -18.61 8.11
CA ARG A 156 -16.98 -17.32 8.47
C ARG A 156 -15.65 -17.49 9.21
N VAL A 157 -14.65 -16.73 8.76
CA VAL A 157 -13.38 -16.50 9.44
C VAL A 157 -13.27 -15.01 9.69
N PHE A 158 -13.21 -14.62 10.95
CA PHE A 158 -13.11 -13.21 11.33
C PHE A 158 -11.66 -12.76 11.29
N ILE A 159 -11.39 -11.65 10.58
CA ILE A 159 -10.08 -11.01 10.50
C ILE A 159 -10.18 -9.68 11.22
N GLY A 160 -9.73 -9.64 12.46
CA GLY A 160 -9.73 -8.43 13.29
C GLY A 160 -8.55 -7.51 13.02
N GLU A 161 -8.62 -6.28 13.54
CA GLU A 161 -7.45 -5.39 13.58
C GLU A 161 -6.38 -6.01 14.48
N PRO A 162 -5.09 -6.09 14.05
CA PRO A 162 -4.02 -6.59 14.89
C PRO A 162 -3.73 -5.61 16.03
N ASP A 163 -3.18 -6.12 17.14
CA ASP A 163 -2.66 -5.27 18.21
C ASP A 163 -1.40 -4.51 17.76
N GLU A 164 -0.98 -3.53 18.57
CA GLU A 164 0.17 -2.68 18.26
C GLU A 164 1.44 -3.47 18.04
N ALA A 165 1.73 -4.48 18.88
CA ALA A 165 2.93 -5.29 18.80
C ALA A 165 2.96 -6.12 17.51
N THR A 166 1.87 -6.81 17.22
CA THR A 166 1.72 -7.60 15.99
C THR A 166 1.81 -6.72 14.74
N ALA A 167 1.23 -5.50 14.78
CA ALA A 167 1.33 -4.56 13.66
C ALA A 167 2.77 -4.10 13.42
N VAL A 168 3.56 -3.85 14.46
CA VAL A 168 5.00 -3.53 14.33
C VAL A 168 5.75 -4.71 13.70
N ASP A 169 5.48 -5.94 14.10
CA ASP A 169 6.11 -7.13 13.51
C ASP A 169 5.71 -7.32 12.03
N MET A 170 4.46 -7.02 11.68
CA MET A 170 4.02 -7.00 10.28
C MET A 170 4.81 -5.95 9.47
N LEU A 171 5.00 -4.74 10.01
CA LEU A 171 5.79 -3.70 9.36
C LEU A 171 7.25 -4.10 9.21
N ARG A 172 7.87 -4.74 10.23
CA ARG A 172 9.23 -5.27 10.15
C ARG A 172 9.41 -6.22 8.97
N ALA A 173 8.43 -7.07 8.70
CA ALA A 173 8.50 -8.03 7.60
C ALA A 173 8.50 -7.36 6.22
N ILE A 174 7.84 -6.22 6.06
CA ILE A 174 7.76 -5.51 4.78
C ILE A 174 8.76 -4.36 4.65
N ALA A 175 9.33 -3.88 5.76
CA ALA A 175 10.29 -2.78 5.78
C ALA A 175 11.47 -2.94 4.79
N PRO A 176 12.08 -4.13 4.63
CA PRO A 176 13.16 -4.32 3.65
C PRO A 176 12.72 -4.10 2.20
N TRP A 177 11.44 -4.32 1.89
CA TRP A 177 10.90 -4.03 0.56
C TRP A 177 10.77 -2.53 0.34
N PHE A 178 10.22 -1.78 1.31
CA PHE A 178 10.12 -0.31 1.26
C PHE A 178 11.50 0.35 1.21
N ALA A 179 12.45 -0.12 2.03
CA ALA A 179 13.82 0.38 2.06
C ALA A 179 14.48 0.29 0.67
N ARG A 180 14.32 -0.85 -0.01
CA ARG A 180 14.84 -1.05 -1.38
C ARG A 180 14.07 -0.23 -2.43
N HIS A 181 12.75 -0.16 -2.31
CA HIS A 181 11.90 0.53 -3.29
C HIS A 181 12.17 2.04 -3.31
N HIS A 182 12.28 2.65 -2.12
CA HIS A 182 12.49 4.09 -1.96
C HIS A 182 13.98 4.46 -1.83
N ASN A 183 14.88 3.48 -1.77
CA ASN A 183 16.32 3.68 -1.52
C ASN A 183 16.57 4.49 -0.23
N VAL A 184 15.96 4.07 0.87
CA VAL A 184 16.07 4.73 2.19
C VAL A 184 16.38 3.71 3.28
N THR A 185 17.03 4.16 4.35
CA THR A 185 17.24 3.34 5.55
C THR A 185 16.07 3.54 6.51
N ILE A 186 15.40 2.43 6.89
CA ILE A 186 14.28 2.44 7.83
C ILE A 186 14.74 1.91 9.19
N ARG A 187 14.68 2.75 10.22
CA ARG A 187 15.02 2.37 11.60
C ARG A 187 13.82 1.69 12.28
N ASP A 188 14.06 0.74 13.19
CA ASP A 188 12.99 0.06 13.95
C ASP A 188 12.09 1.03 14.72
N ALA A 189 12.68 2.09 15.26
CA ALA A 189 11.93 3.16 15.91
C ALA A 189 10.92 3.84 14.98
N ALA A 190 11.19 3.93 13.68
CA ALA A 190 10.27 4.48 12.70
C ALA A 190 9.06 3.57 12.47
N LEU A 191 9.24 2.24 12.52
CA LEU A 191 8.16 1.27 12.40
C LEU A 191 7.19 1.40 13.60
N SER A 192 7.75 1.41 14.81
CA SER A 192 6.98 1.62 16.05
C SER A 192 6.29 2.98 16.06
N ALA A 193 6.95 4.04 15.58
CA ALA A 193 6.36 5.37 15.47
C ALA A 193 5.21 5.39 14.44
N ALA A 194 5.37 4.74 13.29
CA ALA A 194 4.33 4.67 12.26
C ALA A 194 3.05 4.01 12.78
N VAL A 195 3.16 2.92 13.55
CA VAL A 195 2.01 2.26 14.18
C VAL A 195 1.35 3.19 15.21
N ARG A 196 2.10 3.75 16.17
CA ARG A 196 1.55 4.63 17.22
C ARG A 196 0.91 5.89 16.65
N LEU A 197 1.58 6.56 15.70
CA LEU A 197 1.06 7.79 15.09
C LEU A 197 -0.19 7.51 14.27
N SER A 198 -0.23 6.40 13.53
CA SER A 198 -1.41 6.01 12.76
C SER A 198 -2.60 5.68 13.66
N LEU A 199 -2.38 5.00 14.80
CA LEU A 199 -3.42 4.74 15.80
C LEU A 199 -4.01 6.04 16.36
N ARG A 200 -3.14 7.00 16.69
CA ARG A 200 -3.55 8.28 17.29
C ARG A 200 -4.28 9.20 16.32
N ASN A 201 -3.79 9.28 15.06
CA ASN A 201 -4.22 10.31 14.11
C ASN A 201 -5.16 9.81 13.01
N LEU A 202 -5.27 8.49 12.82
CA LEU A 202 -6.10 7.87 11.77
C LEU A 202 -7.10 6.85 12.36
N PRO A 203 -8.04 7.30 13.22
CA PRO A 203 -8.97 6.40 13.91
C PRO A 203 -9.97 5.72 12.96
N ALA A 204 -10.26 6.32 11.81
CA ALA A 204 -11.20 5.79 10.81
C ALA A 204 -10.62 4.65 9.94
N ARG A 205 -9.31 4.40 10.02
CA ARG A 205 -8.64 3.33 9.26
C ARG A 205 -8.10 2.26 10.18
N GLN A 206 -7.88 1.06 9.66
CA GLN A 206 -7.46 -0.10 10.45
C GLN A 206 -5.96 -0.41 10.24
N LEU A 207 -5.34 -0.99 11.28
CA LEU A 207 -4.03 -1.62 11.15
C LEU A 207 -4.14 -2.93 10.35
N PRO A 208 -3.11 -3.32 9.61
CA PRO A 208 -1.83 -2.62 9.43
C PRO A 208 -1.84 -1.54 8.35
N ASP A 209 -2.88 -1.43 7.53
CA ASP A 209 -2.93 -0.60 6.32
C ASP A 209 -2.61 0.88 6.60
N LYS A 210 -3.18 1.48 7.65
CA LYS A 210 -2.91 2.88 8.03
C LYS A 210 -1.44 3.14 8.37
N ALA A 211 -0.78 2.18 9.03
CA ALA A 211 0.63 2.30 9.39
C ALA A 211 1.55 2.06 8.18
N ILE A 212 1.19 1.14 7.30
CA ILE A 212 1.86 0.88 6.03
C ILE A 212 1.81 2.12 5.14
N SER A 213 0.64 2.72 4.96
CA SER A 213 0.47 3.94 4.16
C SER A 213 1.26 5.13 4.72
N LEU A 214 1.33 5.25 6.07
CA LEU A 214 2.12 6.30 6.71
C LEU A 214 3.62 6.08 6.48
N LEU A 215 4.09 4.84 6.62
CA LEU A 215 5.49 4.47 6.40
C LEU A 215 5.89 4.72 4.94
N ASP A 216 5.07 4.28 3.98
CA ASP A 216 5.29 4.51 2.55
C ASP A 216 5.40 5.99 2.21
N THR A 217 4.46 6.79 2.71
CA THR A 217 4.48 8.25 2.53
C THR A 217 5.74 8.88 3.14
N ALA A 218 6.16 8.43 4.32
CA ALA A 218 7.38 8.93 4.96
C ALA A 218 8.63 8.57 4.15
N CYS A 219 8.73 7.31 3.68
CA CYS A 219 9.83 6.86 2.83
C CYS A 219 9.90 7.65 1.51
N ALA A 220 8.77 7.87 0.86
CA ALA A 220 8.69 8.66 -0.37
C ALA A 220 9.14 10.11 -0.15
N ARG A 221 8.75 10.74 0.96
CA ARG A 221 9.18 12.10 1.30
C ARG A 221 10.69 12.17 1.57
N VAL A 222 11.23 11.20 2.31
CA VAL A 222 12.68 11.13 2.57
C VAL A 222 13.43 10.91 1.26
N ALA A 223 13.00 10.00 0.40
CA ALA A 223 13.62 9.79 -0.91
C ALA A 223 13.60 11.05 -1.78
N LEU A 224 12.48 11.78 -1.78
CA LEU A 224 12.37 13.06 -2.49
C LEU A 224 13.34 14.10 -1.93
N SER A 225 13.45 14.22 -0.60
CA SER A 225 14.34 15.19 0.04
C SER A 225 15.83 14.94 -0.23
N GLN A 226 16.21 13.68 -0.52
CA GLN A 226 17.59 13.38 -0.93
C GLN A 226 17.99 13.98 -2.30
N HIS A 227 16.99 14.25 -3.16
CA HIS A 227 17.21 14.78 -4.51
C HIS A 227 16.75 16.24 -4.67
N ALA A 228 15.83 16.69 -3.83
CA ALA A 228 15.34 18.08 -3.87
C ALA A 228 16.38 19.04 -3.27
N GLN A 229 16.39 20.28 -3.77
CA GLN A 229 17.11 21.34 -3.10
C GLN A 229 16.39 21.74 -1.81
N PRO A 230 17.10 22.02 -0.70
CA PRO A 230 16.49 22.53 0.52
C PRO A 230 15.67 23.80 0.24
N GLN A 231 14.50 23.89 0.88
CA GLN A 231 13.60 25.04 0.71
C GLN A 231 14.29 26.40 0.96
N ALA A 232 15.22 26.44 1.91
CA ALA A 232 16.02 27.63 2.19
C ALA A 232 16.87 28.06 0.99
N MET A 233 17.41 27.10 0.22
CA MET A 233 18.17 27.41 -1.00
C MET A 233 17.28 27.99 -2.09
N GLU A 234 16.08 27.41 -2.30
CA GLU A 234 15.11 27.93 -3.28
C GLU A 234 14.65 29.35 -2.93
N GLN A 235 14.37 29.60 -1.64
CA GLN A 235 13.97 30.92 -1.15
C GLN A 235 15.06 31.98 -1.33
N ASN A 236 16.31 31.62 -0.96
CA ASN A 236 17.45 32.53 -1.14
C ASN A 236 17.77 32.77 -2.63
N ALA A 237 17.64 31.75 -3.48
CA ALA A 237 17.80 31.91 -4.92
C ALA A 237 16.73 32.85 -5.52
N ALA A 238 15.48 32.71 -5.11
CA ALA A 238 14.41 33.63 -5.53
C ALA A 238 14.66 35.05 -5.05
N ARG A 239 15.09 35.24 -3.79
CA ARG A 239 15.44 36.53 -3.22
C ARG A 239 16.61 37.17 -3.97
N LEU A 240 17.64 36.41 -4.30
CA LEU A 240 18.78 36.85 -5.08
C LEU A 240 18.37 37.35 -6.46
N ASN A 241 17.45 36.65 -7.15
CA ASN A 241 16.94 37.08 -8.44
C ASN A 241 16.19 38.43 -8.36
N VAL A 242 15.39 38.62 -7.31
CA VAL A 242 14.69 39.92 -7.08
C VAL A 242 15.71 41.04 -6.87
N LEU A 243 16.71 40.83 -6.01
CA LEU A 243 17.75 41.84 -5.74
C LEU A 243 18.59 42.15 -6.99
N LYS A 244 18.94 41.15 -7.79
CA LYS A 244 19.65 41.34 -9.06
C LYS A 244 18.81 42.16 -10.07
N THR A 245 17.50 41.93 -10.09
CA THR A 245 16.58 42.68 -10.91
C THR A 245 16.50 44.14 -10.45
N GLU A 246 16.34 44.39 -9.13
CA GLU A 246 16.36 45.73 -8.54
C GLU A 246 17.66 46.47 -8.86
N HIS A 247 18.81 45.78 -8.71
CA HIS A 247 20.11 46.34 -9.03
C HIS A 247 20.23 46.77 -10.50
N GLN A 248 19.72 45.95 -11.44
CA GLN A 248 19.71 46.31 -12.86
C GLN A 248 18.84 47.56 -13.15
N TYR A 249 17.70 47.71 -12.50
CA TYR A 249 16.86 48.90 -12.65
C TYR A 249 17.55 50.16 -12.09
N LEU A 250 18.15 50.07 -10.90
CA LEU A 250 18.89 51.19 -10.30
C LEU A 250 20.10 51.60 -11.12
N LEU A 251 20.82 50.68 -11.76
CA LEU A 251 21.89 51.01 -12.68
C LEU A 251 21.41 51.82 -13.87
N ARG A 252 20.27 51.46 -14.46
CA ARG A 252 19.66 52.21 -15.57
C ARG A 252 19.22 53.64 -15.14
N GLU A 253 18.65 53.73 -13.93
CA GLU A 253 18.27 55.05 -13.38
C GLU A 253 19.49 55.96 -13.11
N ALA A 254 20.60 55.37 -12.63
CA ALA A 254 21.87 56.06 -12.45
C ALA A 254 22.42 56.61 -13.77
N GLU A 255 22.35 55.81 -14.86
CA GLU A 255 22.73 56.23 -16.22
C GLU A 255 21.88 57.39 -16.72
N LEU A 256 20.62 57.51 -16.28
CA LEU A 256 19.73 58.62 -16.59
C LEU A 256 19.91 59.85 -15.66
N GLY A 257 20.89 59.80 -14.75
CA GLY A 257 21.24 60.92 -13.88
C GLY A 257 20.48 60.96 -12.54
N ALA A 258 19.79 59.87 -12.15
CA ALA A 258 19.11 59.81 -10.86
C ALA A 258 20.12 59.60 -9.70
N ALA A 259 19.85 60.18 -8.54
CA ALA A 259 20.69 60.09 -7.35
C ALA A 259 20.38 58.79 -6.56
N VAL A 260 20.73 57.63 -7.12
CA VAL A 260 20.42 56.30 -6.56
C VAL A 260 21.65 55.57 -5.93
N SER A 261 22.79 56.29 -5.82
CA SER A 261 24.07 55.68 -5.41
C SER A 261 24.01 55.00 -4.05
N GLU A 262 23.32 55.56 -3.07
CA GLU A 262 23.21 55.00 -1.71
C GLU A 262 22.41 53.70 -1.72
N ARG A 263 21.31 53.67 -2.47
CA ARG A 263 20.46 52.48 -2.65
C ARG A 263 21.17 51.36 -3.44
N LEU A 264 21.97 51.73 -4.45
CA LEU A 264 22.78 50.78 -5.19
C LEU A 264 23.77 50.05 -4.27
N LEU A 265 24.45 50.78 -3.39
CA LEU A 265 25.39 50.26 -2.43
C LEU A 265 24.73 49.33 -1.39
N GLU A 266 23.49 49.64 -0.96
CA GLU A 266 22.71 48.79 -0.09
C GLU A 266 22.31 47.46 -0.79
N VAL A 267 21.82 47.51 -2.01
CA VAL A 267 21.40 46.37 -2.79
C VAL A 267 22.60 45.44 -3.07
N GLU A 268 23.76 46.01 -3.43
CA GLU A 268 24.99 45.25 -3.62
C GLU A 268 25.42 44.51 -2.35
N LYS A 269 25.34 45.15 -1.19
CA LYS A 269 25.65 44.47 0.10
C LYS A 269 24.67 43.30 0.38
N HIS A 270 23.37 43.52 0.07
CA HIS A 270 22.37 42.46 0.24
C HIS A 270 22.61 41.29 -0.72
N ILE A 271 22.97 41.54 -1.98
CA ILE A 271 23.32 40.53 -2.96
C ILE A 271 24.51 39.67 -2.42
N GLN A 272 25.59 40.34 -1.99
CA GLN A 272 26.76 39.65 -1.45
C GLN A 272 26.44 38.81 -0.22
N CYS A 273 25.55 39.30 0.67
CA CYS A 273 25.10 38.55 1.84
C CYS A 273 24.33 37.29 1.44
N VAL A 274 23.34 37.41 0.54
CA VAL A 274 22.52 36.29 0.09
C VAL A 274 23.34 35.27 -0.74
N GLU A 275 24.30 35.74 -1.56
CA GLU A 275 25.20 34.86 -2.31
C GLU A 275 26.11 34.04 -1.37
N ARG A 276 26.58 34.64 -0.27
CA ARG A 276 27.37 33.92 0.74
C ARG A 276 26.51 32.90 1.46
N GLU A 277 25.30 33.26 1.91
CA GLU A 277 24.35 32.32 2.55
C GLU A 277 24.02 31.15 1.62
N LEU A 278 23.79 31.40 0.33
CA LEU A 278 23.56 30.36 -0.67
C LEU A 278 24.75 29.42 -0.82
N SER A 279 25.99 29.96 -0.83
CA SER A 279 27.21 29.16 -0.92
C SER A 279 27.39 28.26 0.30
N GLU A 280 27.16 28.78 1.50
CA GLU A 280 27.24 28.03 2.76
C GLU A 280 26.19 26.90 2.80
N LEU A 281 24.94 27.20 2.40
CA LEU A 281 23.86 26.20 2.30
C LEU A 281 24.17 25.14 1.24
N ALA A 282 24.74 25.50 0.11
CA ALA A 282 25.13 24.57 -0.95
C ALA A 282 26.22 23.61 -0.49
N GLN A 283 27.27 24.09 0.18
CA GLN A 283 28.35 23.26 0.73
C GLN A 283 27.80 22.29 1.79
N ARG A 284 26.95 22.78 2.68
CA ARG A 284 26.32 21.93 3.71
C ARG A 284 25.46 20.84 3.07
N ASN A 285 24.63 21.18 2.09
CA ASN A 285 23.77 20.22 1.40
C ASN A 285 24.57 19.15 0.64
N GLU A 286 25.68 19.54 0.00
CA GLU A 286 26.55 18.58 -0.69
C GLU A 286 27.19 17.61 0.29
N TYR A 287 27.68 18.11 1.42
CA TYR A 287 28.25 17.27 2.47
C TYR A 287 27.22 16.30 3.08
N GLU A 288 25.99 16.77 3.36
CA GLU A 288 24.89 15.91 3.81
C GLU A 288 24.56 14.81 2.78
N ARG A 289 24.57 15.14 1.48
CA ARG A 289 24.35 14.18 0.39
C ARG A 289 25.45 13.13 0.29
N GLU A 290 26.70 13.52 0.44
CA GLU A 290 27.83 12.58 0.46
C GLU A 290 27.72 11.61 1.63
N LEU A 291 27.40 12.10 2.84
CA LEU A 291 27.17 11.27 4.02
C LEU A 291 26.02 10.28 3.84
N VAL A 292 24.90 10.73 3.29
CA VAL A 292 23.74 9.86 3.00
C VAL A 292 24.09 8.80 1.96
N SER A 293 24.77 9.19 0.88
CA SER A 293 25.22 8.27 -0.17
C SER A 293 26.16 7.19 0.38
N ALA A 294 27.09 7.58 1.23
CA ALA A 294 28.02 6.65 1.87
C ALA A 294 27.33 5.71 2.89
N LEU A 295 26.29 6.18 3.58
CA LEU A 295 25.45 5.34 4.45
C LEU A 295 24.66 4.29 3.65
N LEU A 296 24.09 4.68 2.51
CA LEU A 296 23.33 3.78 1.64
C LEU A 296 24.23 2.74 0.95
N ALA A 297 25.46 3.11 0.60
CA ALA A 297 26.46 2.21 0.02
C ALA A 297 27.06 1.22 1.05
N GLN A 298 26.73 1.35 2.33
CA GLN A 298 27.31 0.57 3.45
C GLN A 298 28.84 0.67 3.56
N ASP A 299 29.44 1.74 3.04
CA ASP A 299 30.87 1.99 3.12
C ASP A 299 31.26 2.57 4.49
N GLY A 300 32.13 1.87 5.23
CA GLY A 300 32.70 2.33 6.50
C GLY A 300 31.82 2.06 7.73
N GLU A 301 32.04 2.82 8.83
CA GLU A 301 31.30 2.65 10.10
C GLU A 301 29.96 3.42 10.07
N PRO A 302 28.80 2.73 9.90
CA PRO A 302 27.51 3.41 9.77
C PRO A 302 27.12 4.23 11.01
N ALA A 303 27.52 3.77 12.21
CA ALA A 303 27.19 4.43 13.47
C ALA A 303 27.89 5.78 13.67
N ALA A 304 29.12 5.95 13.14
CA ALA A 304 29.85 7.21 13.21
C ALA A 304 29.21 8.25 12.28
N ARG A 305 28.91 7.86 11.05
CA ARG A 305 28.27 8.72 10.03
C ARG A 305 26.85 9.15 10.41
N LEU A 306 26.09 8.26 11.07
CA LEU A 306 24.77 8.60 11.61
C LEU A 306 24.84 9.69 12.67
N ARG A 307 25.79 9.60 13.61
CA ARG A 307 26.01 10.64 14.63
C ARG A 307 26.43 11.97 14.00
N GLU A 308 27.25 11.92 12.98
CA GLU A 308 27.70 13.09 12.23
C GLU A 308 26.52 13.77 11.51
N LEU A 309 25.66 13.01 10.84
CA LEU A 309 24.41 13.50 10.24
C LEU A 309 23.47 14.12 11.28
N GLU A 310 23.27 13.47 12.42
CA GLU A 310 22.45 13.98 13.53
C GLU A 310 23.00 15.28 14.13
N SER A 311 24.31 15.53 14.05
CA SER A 311 24.95 16.76 14.54
C SER A 311 24.82 17.96 13.58
N ILE A 312 24.55 17.69 12.31
CA ILE A 312 24.42 18.70 11.26
C ILE A 312 22.98 19.19 11.12
N GLN A 313 22.00 18.36 11.43
CA GLN A 313 20.55 18.69 11.40
C GLN A 313 20.13 19.45 12.65
#